data_15c60428d5ecad764aea6ada7b3dbd11
#
_entry.id   15c60428d5ecad764aea6ada7b3dbd11
#
_cell.length_a   1.000
_cell.length_b   1.000
_cell.length_c   1.000
_cell.angle_alpha   90.00
_cell.angle_beta   90.00
_cell.angle_gamma   90.00
#
_symmetry.space_group_name_H-M   'P 1'
#
loop_
_entity.id
_entity.type
_entity.pdbx_description
1 polymer ?
#
loop_
_entity_poly.entity_id
_entity_poly.type
_entity_poly.pdbx_seq_one_letter_code
_entity_poly.pdbx_strand_id
1 'polypeptide(L)'
;AGQQIARANAFIEKQQTFFFIVRKGTFEKVPLKKPAIPLVKNEMKKPQSKEADLSSRQDTLKTIHSAKDDDVVFLATTGVTGRELYEIDDVKNNLYMVGSMGCISSLGLGLALMRPDKKVIVIDGDGSLLMRMGSLSTNASYGPGNLLHIVLDNGIHDSTGGQDTSSGNVSFVD
;
A
#
# COMPACT_ATOMS: atom_id res chain seq x y z
N ALA A 1 0.67 -4.99 33.26
CA ALA A 1 1.05 -3.82 32.46
C ALA A 1 1.80 -2.76 33.29
N GLY A 2 1.29 -2.32 34.44
CA GLY A 2 1.88 -1.23 35.25
C GLY A 2 3.34 -1.44 35.66
N GLN A 3 3.70 -2.64 36.11
CA GLN A 3 5.10 -2.96 36.51
C GLN A 3 6.08 -2.83 35.32
N GLN A 4 5.67 -3.22 34.13
CA GLN A 4 6.54 -3.12 32.94
C GLN A 4 6.72 -1.67 32.49
N ILE A 5 5.69 -0.86 32.63
CA ILE A 5 5.77 0.59 32.36
C ILE A 5 6.72 1.26 33.38
N ALA A 6 6.60 0.94 34.66
CA ALA A 6 7.51 1.46 35.67
C ALA A 6 8.98 1.09 35.40
N ARG A 7 9.23 -0.16 34.97
CA ARG A 7 10.57 -0.59 34.55
C ARG A 7 11.08 0.20 33.34
N ALA A 8 10.24 0.40 32.32
CA ALA A 8 10.61 1.19 31.15
C ALA A 8 11.00 2.62 31.53
N ASN A 9 10.22 3.26 32.39
CA ASN A 9 10.52 4.61 32.86
C ASN A 9 11.88 4.68 33.57
N ALA A 10 12.18 3.69 34.45
CA ALA A 10 13.47 3.64 35.13
C ALA A 10 14.68 3.47 34.18
N PHE A 11 14.50 2.83 33.02
CA PHE A 11 15.53 2.76 31.96
C PHE A 11 15.65 4.09 31.20
N ILE A 12 14.51 4.73 30.88
CA ILE A 12 14.48 6.01 30.18
C ILE A 12 15.13 7.11 31.03
N GLU A 13 14.87 7.15 32.35
CA GLU A 13 15.51 8.08 33.28
C GLU A 13 17.03 7.94 33.30
N LYS A 14 17.54 6.74 33.04
CA LYS A 14 18.98 6.46 32.89
C LYS A 14 19.50 6.67 31.47
N GLN A 15 18.70 7.26 30.58
CA GLN A 15 19.02 7.43 29.14
C GLN A 15 19.32 6.11 28.42
N GLN A 16 18.68 5.03 28.86
CA GLN A 16 18.82 3.70 28.27
C GLN A 16 17.58 3.36 27.44
N THR A 17 17.77 2.63 26.35
CA THR A 17 16.69 2.16 25.49
C THR A 17 15.98 0.98 26.16
N PHE A 18 14.65 0.96 26.04
CA PHE A 18 13.81 -0.14 26.52
C PHE A 18 12.86 -0.60 25.41
N PHE A 19 12.75 -1.90 25.20
CA PHE A 19 11.85 -2.49 24.21
C PHE A 19 10.76 -3.32 24.89
N PHE A 20 9.51 -3.12 24.48
CA PHE A 20 8.42 -4.01 24.83
C PHE A 20 8.21 -5.02 23.71
N ILE A 21 8.30 -6.30 24.05
CA ILE A 21 7.91 -7.37 23.13
C ILE A 21 6.52 -7.85 23.55
N VAL A 22 5.53 -7.50 22.74
CA VAL A 22 4.12 -7.83 22.98
C VAL A 22 3.76 -9.04 22.14
N ARG A 23 3.35 -10.13 22.77
CA ARG A 23 2.90 -11.34 22.06
C ARG A 23 1.51 -11.12 21.45
N LYS A 24 1.26 -11.76 20.31
CA LYS A 24 -0.07 -11.80 19.71
C LYS A 24 -1.10 -12.31 20.72
N GLY A 25 -2.24 -11.63 20.85
CA GLY A 25 -3.29 -11.99 21.83
C GLY A 25 -3.11 -11.40 23.22
N THR A 26 -2.09 -10.58 23.47
CA THR A 26 -1.92 -9.88 24.75
C THR A 26 -3.00 -8.84 25.02
N PHE A 27 -3.52 -8.22 23.97
CA PHE A 27 -4.60 -7.24 24.03
C PHE A 27 -5.87 -7.79 23.40
N GLU A 28 -7.00 -7.39 23.93
CA GLU A 28 -8.31 -7.68 23.35
C GLU A 28 -8.51 -6.88 22.06
N LYS A 29 -9.32 -7.42 21.15
CA LYS A 29 -9.74 -6.69 19.95
C LYS A 29 -10.66 -5.56 20.37
N VAL A 30 -10.32 -4.34 19.98
CA VAL A 30 -11.18 -3.18 20.17
C VAL A 30 -11.92 -2.93 18.84
N PRO A 31 -13.27 -2.88 18.85
CA PRO A 31 -14.03 -2.57 17.64
C PRO A 31 -13.71 -1.15 17.17
N LEU A 32 -13.63 -0.97 15.85
CA LEU A 32 -13.45 0.35 15.25
C LEU A 32 -14.64 1.25 15.64
N LYS A 33 -14.35 2.43 16.14
CA LYS A 33 -15.34 3.48 16.35
C LYS A 33 -15.40 4.34 15.10
N LYS A 34 -16.62 4.66 14.66
CA LYS A 34 -16.80 5.69 13.62
C LYS A 34 -16.18 7.00 14.11
N PRO A 35 -15.46 7.74 13.24
CA PRO A 35 -14.90 9.02 13.62
C PRO A 35 -16.00 9.95 14.12
N ALA A 36 -15.71 10.71 15.18
CA ALA A 36 -16.65 11.66 15.78
C ALA A 36 -16.97 12.83 14.82
N ILE A 37 -16.07 13.12 13.88
CA ILE A 37 -16.25 14.11 12.83
C ILE A 37 -16.37 13.33 11.53
N PRO A 38 -17.53 13.36 10.84
CA PRO A 38 -17.64 12.75 9.54
C PRO A 38 -16.66 13.44 8.58
N LEU A 39 -15.86 12.63 7.87
CA LEU A 39 -15.05 13.16 6.78
C LEU A 39 -15.99 13.83 5.77
N VAL A 40 -15.69 15.06 5.39
CA VAL A 40 -16.39 15.75 4.32
C VAL A 40 -16.11 14.93 3.06
N LYS A 41 -17.14 14.28 2.53
CA LYS A 41 -17.04 13.62 1.22
C LYS A 41 -17.33 14.68 0.18
N ASN A 42 -16.32 15.07 -0.56
CA ASN A 42 -16.53 15.85 -1.78
C ASN A 42 -17.31 14.97 -2.77
N GLU A 43 -18.35 15.53 -3.37
CA GLU A 43 -19.04 14.84 -4.47
C GLU A 43 -18.16 14.90 -5.73
N MET A 44 -17.12 14.11 -5.77
CA MET A 44 -16.38 13.91 -7.01
C MET A 44 -17.21 13.00 -7.92
N LYS A 45 -17.41 13.43 -9.16
CA LYS A 45 -18.03 12.60 -10.18
C LYS A 45 -17.09 11.42 -10.45
N LYS A 46 -17.31 10.31 -9.75
CA LYS A 46 -16.68 9.05 -10.13
C LYS A 46 -17.10 8.72 -11.56
N PRO A 47 -16.18 8.24 -12.42
CA PRO A 47 -16.61 7.66 -13.70
C PRO A 47 -17.73 6.67 -13.38
N GLN A 48 -18.83 6.73 -14.14
CA GLN A 48 -20.01 5.87 -13.93
C GLN A 48 -19.71 4.41 -14.32
N SER A 49 -18.73 3.77 -13.71
CA SER A 49 -18.72 2.30 -13.69
C SER A 49 -19.81 1.86 -12.71
N LYS A 50 -20.80 1.15 -13.20
CA LYS A 50 -21.81 0.52 -12.34
C LYS A 50 -21.05 -0.37 -11.35
N GLU A 51 -21.35 -0.29 -10.06
CA GLU A 51 -20.75 -1.12 -9.00
C GLU A 51 -20.71 -2.62 -9.35
N ALA A 52 -21.67 -3.08 -10.18
CA ALA A 52 -21.77 -4.44 -10.68
C ALA A 52 -20.64 -4.86 -11.65
N ASP A 53 -19.88 -3.91 -12.19
CA ASP A 53 -18.82 -4.16 -13.18
C ASP A 53 -17.41 -4.12 -12.57
N LEU A 54 -17.28 -3.95 -11.25
CA LEU A 54 -15.98 -3.90 -10.59
C LEU A 54 -15.47 -5.32 -10.32
N SER A 55 -14.29 -5.62 -10.84
CA SER A 55 -13.57 -6.86 -10.54
C SER A 55 -13.06 -6.87 -9.11
N SER A 56 -12.99 -8.07 -8.50
CA SER A 56 -12.30 -8.21 -7.21
C SER A 56 -10.81 -7.86 -7.34
N ARG A 57 -10.17 -7.46 -6.24
CA ARG A 57 -8.73 -7.22 -6.23
C ARG A 57 -7.95 -8.45 -6.72
N GLN A 58 -8.34 -9.64 -6.26
CA GLN A 58 -7.69 -10.89 -6.64
C GLN A 58 -7.81 -11.17 -8.15
N ASP A 59 -8.98 -10.95 -8.75
CA ASP A 59 -9.16 -11.16 -10.19
C ASP A 59 -8.42 -10.12 -11.02
N THR A 60 -8.37 -8.89 -10.53
CA THR A 60 -7.55 -7.82 -11.13
C THR A 60 -6.07 -8.19 -11.09
N LEU A 61 -5.57 -8.68 -9.93
CA LEU A 61 -4.18 -9.14 -9.81
C LEU A 61 -3.85 -10.31 -10.73
N LYS A 62 -4.75 -11.30 -10.88
CA LYS A 62 -4.59 -12.40 -11.85
C LYS A 62 -4.46 -11.86 -13.27
N THR A 63 -5.32 -10.90 -13.63
CA THR A 63 -5.29 -10.27 -14.95
C THR A 63 -3.97 -9.52 -15.19
N ILE A 64 -3.52 -8.72 -14.22
CA ILE A 64 -2.24 -8.01 -14.29
C ILE A 64 -1.09 -9.02 -14.42
N HIS A 65 -1.09 -10.05 -13.59
CA HIS A 65 -0.03 -11.04 -13.57
C HIS A 65 -0.01 -11.95 -14.81
N SER A 66 -1.12 -12.04 -15.55
CA SER A 66 -1.14 -12.75 -16.84
C SER A 66 -0.20 -12.13 -17.88
N ALA A 67 0.21 -10.88 -17.69
CA ALA A 67 1.21 -10.20 -18.53
C ALA A 67 2.66 -10.58 -18.17
N LYS A 68 2.88 -11.57 -17.28
CA LYS A 68 4.22 -12.03 -16.89
C LYS A 68 5.03 -12.50 -18.09
N ASP A 69 6.28 -12.06 -18.14
CA ASP A 69 7.28 -12.43 -19.11
C ASP A 69 8.67 -12.28 -18.45
N ASP A 70 9.71 -12.81 -19.06
CA ASP A 70 11.09 -12.67 -18.55
C ASP A 70 11.52 -11.19 -18.45
N ASP A 71 10.93 -10.31 -19.25
CA ASP A 71 11.22 -8.89 -19.28
C ASP A 71 10.29 -8.04 -18.40
N VAL A 72 9.31 -8.63 -17.75
CA VAL A 72 8.38 -7.94 -16.85
C VAL A 72 8.79 -8.14 -15.40
N VAL A 73 8.83 -7.04 -14.64
CA VAL A 73 9.06 -7.05 -13.20
C VAL A 73 7.84 -6.45 -12.50
N PHE A 74 7.28 -7.18 -11.55
CA PHE A 74 6.16 -6.73 -10.73
C PHE A 74 6.64 -6.26 -9.37
N LEU A 75 6.23 -5.08 -8.96
CA LEU A 75 6.49 -4.51 -7.65
C LEU A 75 5.18 -4.27 -6.93
N ALA A 76 4.89 -5.06 -5.91
CA ALA A 76 3.66 -4.94 -5.15
C ALA A 76 3.88 -4.20 -3.82
N THR A 77 2.95 -3.30 -3.48
CA THR A 77 2.95 -2.59 -2.20
C THR A 77 2.79 -3.54 -1.02
N THR A 78 3.16 -3.07 0.17
CA THR A 78 2.94 -3.80 1.42
C THR A 78 1.44 -4.02 1.69
N GLY A 79 1.11 -5.04 2.44
CA GLY A 79 -0.25 -5.34 2.87
C GLY A 79 -0.90 -6.48 2.10
N VAL A 80 -2.21 -6.40 1.91
CA VAL A 80 -2.99 -7.50 1.31
C VAL A 80 -2.67 -7.68 -0.17
N THR A 81 -2.47 -6.59 -0.91
CA THR A 81 -2.10 -6.63 -2.33
C THR A 81 -0.86 -7.50 -2.60
N GLY A 82 0.21 -7.27 -1.83
CA GLY A 82 1.43 -8.07 -1.98
C GLY A 82 1.24 -9.53 -1.61
N ARG A 83 0.43 -9.82 -0.58
CA ARG A 83 0.13 -11.20 -0.16
C ARG A 83 -0.69 -11.95 -1.20
N GLU A 84 -1.74 -11.32 -1.74
CA GLU A 84 -2.57 -11.93 -2.77
C GLU A 84 -1.79 -12.17 -4.07
N LEU A 85 -0.89 -11.25 -4.45
CA LEU A 85 -0.02 -11.48 -5.61
C LEU A 85 0.92 -12.67 -5.37
N TYR A 86 1.49 -12.79 -4.16
CA TYR A 86 2.31 -13.93 -3.77
C TYR A 86 1.54 -15.26 -3.85
N GLU A 87 0.29 -15.28 -3.39
CA GLU A 87 -0.58 -16.47 -3.43
C GLU A 87 -0.99 -16.86 -4.86
N ILE A 88 -1.07 -15.90 -5.78
CA ILE A 88 -1.40 -16.18 -7.18
C ILE A 88 -0.24 -16.90 -7.86
N ASP A 89 0.96 -16.37 -7.79
CA ASP A 89 2.14 -17.00 -8.36
C ASP A 89 3.42 -16.25 -7.89
N ASP A 90 4.29 -16.95 -7.18
CA ASP A 90 5.55 -16.40 -6.70
C ASP A 90 6.69 -16.69 -7.68
N VAL A 91 6.97 -15.73 -8.55
CA VAL A 91 8.03 -15.84 -9.55
C VAL A 91 9.22 -14.93 -9.21
N LYS A 92 10.40 -15.26 -9.75
CA LYS A 92 11.65 -14.52 -9.51
C LYS A 92 11.63 -13.02 -9.84
N ASN A 93 10.69 -12.60 -10.69
CA ASN A 93 10.51 -11.22 -11.12
C ASN A 93 9.45 -10.46 -10.28
N ASN A 94 8.94 -11.05 -9.22
CA ASN A 94 8.05 -10.39 -8.27
C ASN A 94 8.86 -9.84 -7.09
N LEU A 95 8.59 -8.61 -6.71
CA LEU A 95 9.08 -8.00 -5.47
C LEU A 95 7.89 -7.56 -4.63
N TYR A 96 7.89 -7.96 -3.38
CA TYR A 96 6.87 -7.63 -2.40
C TYR A 96 7.45 -6.68 -1.36
N MET A 97 6.95 -5.46 -1.28
CA MET A 97 7.41 -4.51 -0.28
C MET A 97 6.86 -4.90 1.10
N VAL A 98 7.75 -5.12 2.06
CA VAL A 98 7.36 -5.60 3.41
C VAL A 98 7.06 -4.46 4.38
N GLY A 99 7.57 -3.30 4.15
CA GLY A 99 7.36 -2.09 4.94
C GLY A 99 7.33 -0.88 4.02
N SER A 100 7.68 0.28 4.55
CA SER A 100 7.83 1.49 3.75
C SER A 100 6.62 1.80 2.87
N MET A 101 5.41 1.71 3.45
CA MET A 101 4.16 1.99 2.77
C MET A 101 4.22 3.35 2.05
N GLY A 102 3.81 3.40 0.79
CA GLY A 102 3.91 4.57 -0.08
C GLY A 102 5.22 4.71 -0.86
N CYS A 103 6.21 3.82 -0.68
CA CYS A 103 7.50 3.93 -1.36
C CYS A 103 7.61 3.11 -2.63
N ILE A 104 6.63 2.27 -2.95
CA ILE A 104 6.73 1.32 -4.07
C ILE A 104 6.85 2.02 -5.42
N SER A 105 6.15 3.12 -5.63
CA SER A 105 6.21 3.89 -6.88
C SER A 105 7.59 4.50 -7.11
N SER A 106 8.23 5.02 -6.04
CA SER A 106 9.60 5.56 -6.12
C SER A 106 10.62 4.47 -6.39
N LEU A 107 10.44 3.28 -5.82
CA LEU A 107 11.29 2.12 -6.12
C LEU A 107 11.13 1.70 -7.59
N GLY A 108 9.89 1.65 -8.07
CA GLY A 108 9.56 1.35 -9.46
C GLY A 108 10.19 2.33 -10.43
N LEU A 109 10.13 3.62 -10.13
CA LEU A 109 10.80 4.65 -10.93
C LEU A 109 12.31 4.41 -11.02
N GLY A 110 12.96 4.18 -9.87
CA GLY A 110 14.40 3.91 -9.84
C GLY A 110 14.78 2.68 -10.65
N LEU A 111 14.01 1.59 -10.54
CA LEU A 111 14.24 0.38 -11.32
C LEU A 111 14.04 0.63 -12.83
N ALA A 112 12.96 1.30 -13.22
CA ALA A 112 12.67 1.59 -14.62
C ALA A 112 13.77 2.44 -15.28
N LEU A 113 14.30 3.42 -14.57
CA LEU A 113 15.41 4.25 -15.06
C LEU A 113 16.71 3.47 -15.20
N MET A 114 17.01 2.55 -14.26
CA MET A 114 18.23 1.76 -14.26
C MET A 114 18.17 0.53 -15.15
N ARG A 115 16.96 0.06 -15.50
CA ARG A 115 16.73 -1.13 -16.32
C ARG A 115 15.75 -0.81 -17.46
N PRO A 116 16.21 -0.03 -18.46
CA PRO A 116 15.36 0.30 -19.61
C PRO A 116 15.00 -0.92 -20.47
N ASP A 117 15.71 -2.03 -20.29
CA ASP A 117 15.43 -3.32 -20.91
C ASP A 117 14.26 -4.08 -20.26
N LYS A 118 13.74 -3.62 -19.11
CA LYS A 118 12.64 -4.26 -18.39
C LYS A 118 11.39 -3.41 -18.42
N LYS A 119 10.23 -4.05 -18.42
CA LYS A 119 8.93 -3.42 -18.16
C LYS A 119 8.67 -3.51 -16.66
N VAL A 120 8.50 -2.39 -16.01
CA VAL A 120 8.28 -2.31 -14.56
C VAL A 120 6.80 -2.02 -14.31
N ILE A 121 6.12 -2.94 -13.64
CA ILE A 121 4.72 -2.79 -13.25
C ILE A 121 4.66 -2.64 -11.74
N VAL A 122 4.27 -1.45 -11.29
CA VAL A 122 4.03 -1.12 -9.88
C VAL A 122 2.55 -1.33 -9.58
N ILE A 123 2.25 -2.15 -8.58
CA ILE A 123 0.89 -2.40 -8.09
C ILE A 123 0.81 -1.82 -6.68
N ASP A 124 0.07 -0.73 -6.56
CA ASP A 124 -0.06 0.05 -5.33
C ASP A 124 -1.50 0.02 -4.81
N GLY A 125 -1.72 0.49 -3.60
CA GLY A 125 -3.04 0.70 -3.02
C GLY A 125 -3.28 2.19 -2.78
N ASP A 126 -4.54 2.59 -2.72
CA ASP A 126 -4.95 3.97 -2.46
C ASP A 126 -4.33 4.55 -1.19
N GLY A 127 -4.41 3.83 -0.07
CA GLY A 127 -3.81 4.26 1.20
C GLY A 127 -2.30 4.38 1.14
N SER A 128 -1.63 3.50 0.39
CA SER A 128 -0.19 3.55 0.17
C SER A 128 0.20 4.75 -0.68
N LEU A 129 -0.49 4.97 -1.79
CA LEU A 129 -0.24 6.11 -2.67
C LEU A 129 -0.45 7.44 -1.94
N LEU A 130 -1.54 7.58 -1.17
CA LEU A 130 -1.85 8.79 -0.40
C LEU A 130 -0.76 9.15 0.60
N MET A 131 -0.07 8.18 1.19
CA MET A 131 1.02 8.45 2.13
C MET A 131 2.21 9.15 1.49
N ARG A 132 2.41 9.00 0.18
CA ARG A 132 3.51 9.61 -0.57
C ARG A 132 3.12 10.10 -1.96
N MET A 133 1.96 10.72 -2.06
CA MET A 133 1.42 11.26 -3.31
C MET A 133 2.39 12.18 -4.07
N GLY A 134 3.28 12.88 -3.37
CA GLY A 134 4.32 13.69 -3.98
C GLY A 134 5.25 12.93 -4.93
N SER A 135 5.36 11.59 -4.79
CA SER A 135 6.12 10.75 -5.70
C SER A 135 5.58 10.76 -7.14
N LEU A 136 4.28 11.01 -7.32
CA LEU A 136 3.67 11.13 -8.66
C LEU A 136 4.28 12.27 -9.46
N SER A 137 4.56 13.41 -8.82
CA SER A 137 5.23 14.54 -9.49
C SER A 137 6.62 14.15 -9.98
N THR A 138 7.37 13.39 -9.17
CA THR A 138 8.69 12.88 -9.56
C THR A 138 8.58 11.87 -10.70
N ASN A 139 7.64 10.91 -10.59
CA ASN A 139 7.39 9.92 -11.64
C ASN A 139 7.04 10.59 -12.97
N ALA A 140 6.18 11.60 -12.95
CA ALA A 140 5.81 12.37 -14.14
C ALA A 140 6.99 13.15 -14.72
N SER A 141 7.84 13.72 -13.87
CA SER A 141 8.99 14.51 -14.33
C SER A 141 10.06 13.68 -15.03
N TYR A 142 10.27 12.44 -14.61
CA TYR A 142 11.22 11.53 -15.23
C TYR A 142 10.60 10.67 -16.33
N GLY A 143 9.30 10.37 -16.25
CA GLY A 143 8.44 9.75 -17.25
C GLY A 143 9.05 8.58 -18.04
N PRO A 144 9.68 7.56 -17.42
CA PRO A 144 10.27 6.47 -18.19
C PRO A 144 9.17 5.67 -18.88
N GLY A 145 9.33 5.43 -20.19
CA GLY A 145 8.31 4.77 -21.02
C GLY A 145 8.08 3.29 -20.71
N ASN A 146 8.88 2.71 -19.81
CA ASN A 146 8.81 1.32 -19.37
C ASN A 146 8.22 1.14 -17.95
N LEU A 147 7.64 2.19 -17.35
CA LEU A 147 6.99 2.15 -16.03
C LEU A 147 5.47 2.23 -16.19
N LEU A 148 4.77 1.25 -15.65
CA LEU A 148 3.32 1.27 -15.45
C LEU A 148 3.00 1.28 -13.95
N HIS A 149 2.24 2.27 -13.49
CA HIS A 149 1.79 2.37 -12.10
C HIS A 149 0.28 2.15 -12.03
N ILE A 150 -0.13 1.08 -11.37
CA ILE A 150 -1.53 0.66 -11.19
C ILE A 150 -1.90 0.87 -9.72
N VAL A 151 -3.01 1.55 -9.45
CA VAL A 151 -3.52 1.79 -8.11
C VAL A 151 -4.83 1.04 -7.93
N LEU A 152 -4.87 0.15 -6.94
CA LEU A 152 -6.06 -0.58 -6.54
C LEU A 152 -6.71 0.19 -5.39
N ASP A 153 -7.84 0.84 -5.66
CA ASP A 153 -8.57 1.69 -4.71
C ASP A 153 -9.78 0.94 -4.15
N ASN A 154 -9.74 0.62 -2.86
CA ASN A 154 -10.87 0.06 -2.12
C ASN A 154 -11.36 0.96 -0.98
N GLY A 155 -10.77 2.13 -0.81
CA GLY A 155 -11.14 3.12 0.20
C GLY A 155 -10.78 2.77 1.64
N ILE A 156 -10.04 1.68 1.89
CA ILE A 156 -9.74 1.22 3.26
C ILE A 156 -8.29 0.74 3.44
N HIS A 157 -7.80 0.87 4.68
CA HIS A 157 -6.55 0.24 5.13
C HIS A 157 -6.82 -1.22 5.56
N ASP A 158 -7.00 -2.09 4.58
CA ASP A 158 -7.46 -3.48 4.75
C ASP A 158 -6.56 -4.32 5.68
N SER A 159 -5.25 -4.15 5.57
CA SER A 159 -4.27 -4.94 6.35
C SER A 159 -4.15 -4.53 7.83
N THR A 160 -4.70 -3.40 8.23
CA THR A 160 -4.56 -2.84 9.58
C THR A 160 -5.88 -2.68 10.33
N GLY A 161 -6.98 -3.19 9.79
CA GLY A 161 -8.27 -3.24 10.46
C GLY A 161 -9.42 -2.57 9.71
N GLY A 162 -9.22 -2.16 8.46
CA GLY A 162 -10.29 -1.64 7.60
C GLY A 162 -10.69 -0.20 7.91
N GLN A 163 -9.74 0.61 8.39
CA GLN A 163 -9.97 2.06 8.55
C GLN A 163 -10.14 2.70 7.18
N ASP A 164 -11.06 3.66 7.07
CA ASP A 164 -11.26 4.44 5.86
C ASP A 164 -9.97 5.18 5.47
N THR A 165 -9.65 5.17 4.17
CA THR A 165 -8.66 6.09 3.59
C THR A 165 -9.36 7.38 3.16
N SER A 166 -8.59 8.37 2.75
CA SER A 166 -9.14 9.60 2.16
C SER A 166 -9.21 9.55 0.61
N SER A 167 -9.10 8.38 0.01
CA SER A 167 -9.13 8.22 -1.45
C SER A 167 -10.41 8.75 -2.09
N GLY A 168 -11.55 8.63 -1.38
CA GLY A 168 -12.82 9.17 -1.85
C GLY A 168 -12.86 10.70 -2.04
N ASN A 169 -11.83 11.43 -1.60
CA ASN A 169 -11.69 12.88 -1.74
C ASN A 169 -10.62 13.28 -2.78
N VAL A 170 -10.01 12.31 -3.46
CA VAL A 170 -8.92 12.53 -4.42
C VAL A 170 -9.26 11.82 -5.72
N SER A 171 -9.10 12.48 -6.87
CA SER A 171 -9.04 11.81 -8.15
C SER A 171 -7.60 11.42 -8.44
N PHE A 172 -7.37 10.15 -8.78
CA PHE A 172 -6.04 9.67 -9.17
C PHE A 172 -5.82 9.71 -10.69
N VAL A 173 -6.84 10.08 -11.47
CA VAL A 173 -6.84 9.99 -12.93
C VAL A 173 -7.12 11.31 -13.66
N ASP A 174 -7.47 12.37 -12.91
CA ASP A 174 -7.78 13.72 -13.48
C ASP A 174 -6.72 14.76 -13.11
#